data_6c65a6b8b6b40cfebedd55b39ace9fbd
#
_entry.id   6c65a6b8b6b40cfebedd55b39ace9fbd
#
_cell.length_a   1.000
_cell.length_b   1.000
_cell.length_c   1.000
_cell.angle_alpha   90.00
_cell.angle_beta   90.00
_cell.angle_gamma   90.00
#
_symmetry.space_group_name_H-M   'P 1'
#
loop_
_entity.id
_entity.type
_entity.pdbx_description
1 polymer ?
#
loop_
_entity_poly.entity_id
_entity_poly.type
_entity_poly.pdbx_seq_one_letter_code
_entity_poly.pdbx_strand_id
1 'polypeptide(L)'
;WFNRDIGLSAIALKSHVFRIGFLTHPTGRLRVVVQPAPAESRLLMSGNDAVARAVWEAGVRVAAAYPGTPSTEILENVATYPDIYTEWSVNEKVSLEVAFGAAMAGSRSFCAMKHVGMNVASDALMTMTLTGVAGGLVIAIADDVGLSSSQNEQDSRFWGRFAHVPLLEPADSQEAHHFTLAAFELSEQFQVPVILRLTTRICHVKGLVTVGERRERAVDGFTKDVSRWVMLPATVSRRLPLMFEREKRLRAEAEEAYEKSPKLAP
;
A
#
# COMPACT_ATOMS: atom_id res chain seq x y z
N TRP A 1 -32.95 17.89 -22.86
CA TRP A 1 -32.21 18.67 -23.85
C TRP A 1 -30.93 19.18 -23.27
N PHE A 2 -29.79 18.62 -23.75
CA PHE A 2 -28.40 19.05 -23.58
C PHE A 2 -27.90 19.40 -22.18
N ASN A 3 -27.38 18.39 -21.50
CA ASN A 3 -26.36 18.55 -20.47
C ASN A 3 -24.99 18.25 -21.14
N ARG A 4 -24.20 19.27 -21.43
CA ARG A 4 -22.83 19.14 -21.88
C ARG A 4 -21.95 19.26 -20.64
N ASP A 5 -21.38 18.14 -20.21
CA ASP A 5 -20.27 18.09 -19.29
C ASP A 5 -19.06 18.83 -19.87
N ILE A 6 -18.77 19.99 -19.30
CA ILE A 6 -17.54 20.71 -19.59
C ILE A 6 -16.46 20.07 -18.72
N GLY A 7 -15.64 19.23 -19.35
CA GLY A 7 -14.47 18.64 -18.71
C GLY A 7 -13.52 19.74 -18.21
N LEU A 8 -13.34 19.80 -16.90
CA LEU A 8 -12.32 20.62 -16.26
C LEU A 8 -10.97 19.91 -16.41
N SER A 9 -10.19 20.29 -17.41
CA SER A 9 -8.77 19.99 -17.45
C SER A 9 -8.04 20.87 -16.43
N ALA A 10 -7.75 20.32 -15.27
CA ALA A 10 -6.92 20.96 -14.26
C ALA A 10 -5.47 20.94 -14.73
N ILE A 11 -4.95 22.06 -15.24
CA ILE A 11 -3.52 22.26 -15.41
C ILE A 11 -2.95 22.53 -14.02
N ALA A 12 -2.40 21.51 -13.38
CA ALA A 12 -1.71 21.65 -12.11
C ALA A 12 -0.28 22.14 -12.35
N LEU A 13 -0.08 23.43 -12.28
CA LEU A 13 1.25 24.01 -12.09
C LEU A 13 1.67 23.76 -10.63
N LYS A 14 2.51 22.75 -10.40
CA LYS A 14 3.13 22.47 -9.11
C LYS A 14 4.19 23.53 -8.82
N SER A 15 3.82 24.60 -8.11
CA SER A 15 4.78 25.33 -7.28
C SER A 15 4.59 24.85 -5.84
N HIS A 16 5.70 24.60 -5.14
CA HIS A 16 5.69 24.09 -3.76
C HIS A 16 5.08 25.05 -2.71
N VAL A 17 4.57 26.19 -3.10
CA VAL A 17 4.14 27.27 -2.20
C VAL A 17 2.65 27.60 -2.28
N PHE A 18 1.96 27.34 -3.41
CA PHE A 18 0.56 27.74 -3.58
C PHE A 18 -0.26 26.72 -4.38
N ARG A 19 -1.52 26.48 -3.95
CA ARG A 19 -2.56 25.83 -4.77
C ARG A 19 -3.37 26.91 -5.48
N ILE A 20 -3.45 26.88 -6.80
CA ILE A 20 -4.29 27.76 -7.59
C ILE A 20 -5.59 27.01 -7.89
N GLY A 21 -6.69 27.50 -7.33
CA GLY A 21 -8.05 27.01 -7.62
C GLY A 21 -8.83 28.04 -8.43
N PHE A 22 -9.64 27.58 -9.36
CA PHE A 22 -10.56 28.41 -10.12
C PHE A 22 -11.98 28.18 -9.60
N LEU A 23 -12.63 29.23 -9.11
CA LEU A 23 -14.05 29.21 -8.75
C LEU A 23 -14.82 30.01 -9.80
N THR A 24 -15.86 29.44 -10.37
CA THR A 24 -16.80 30.18 -11.22
C THR A 24 -17.83 30.90 -10.35
N HIS A 25 -17.86 32.22 -10.47
CA HIS A 25 -18.90 33.03 -9.83
C HIS A 25 -20.20 32.91 -10.64
N PRO A 26 -21.41 33.02 -10.03
CA PRO A 26 -22.69 32.99 -10.72
C PRO A 26 -22.83 33.98 -11.87
N THR A 27 -22.00 35.01 -11.94
CA THR A 27 -21.90 36.02 -13.00
C THR A 27 -20.96 35.64 -14.16
N GLY A 28 -20.44 34.42 -14.20
CA GLY A 28 -19.53 33.93 -15.26
C GLY A 28 -18.08 34.43 -15.17
N ARG A 29 -17.70 35.17 -14.14
CA ARG A 29 -16.31 35.63 -13.95
C ARG A 29 -15.48 34.57 -13.23
N LEU A 30 -14.35 34.21 -13.80
CA LEU A 30 -13.33 33.37 -13.15
C LEU A 30 -12.64 34.14 -12.05
N ARG A 31 -12.75 33.67 -10.81
CA ARG A 31 -11.97 34.19 -9.68
C ARG A 31 -10.83 33.21 -9.41
N VAL A 32 -9.61 33.70 -9.58
CA VAL A 32 -8.42 32.96 -9.17
C VAL A 32 -8.33 33.04 -7.65
N VAL A 33 -8.44 31.92 -6.96
CA VAL A 33 -8.23 31.84 -5.53
C VAL A 33 -6.86 31.20 -5.34
N VAL A 34 -5.92 31.98 -4.84
CA VAL A 34 -4.60 31.50 -4.41
C VAL A 34 -4.73 31.15 -2.94
N GLN A 35 -4.76 29.85 -2.64
CA GLN A 35 -4.66 29.37 -1.27
C GLN A 35 -3.20 29.02 -1.00
N PRO A 36 -2.63 29.41 0.17
CA PRO A 36 -1.35 28.86 0.59
C PRO A 36 -1.49 27.32 0.60
N ALA A 37 -0.52 26.61 0.07
CA ALA A 37 -0.47 25.17 0.26
C ALA A 37 -0.50 24.90 1.78
N PRO A 38 -1.26 23.91 2.27
CA PRO A 38 -1.19 23.56 3.66
C PRO A 38 0.28 23.36 4.02
N ALA A 39 0.71 23.96 5.15
CA ALA A 39 2.07 23.83 5.62
C ALA A 39 2.39 22.33 5.72
N GLU A 40 3.31 21.85 4.90
CA GLU A 40 3.76 20.47 4.96
C GLU A 40 4.36 20.27 6.34
N SER A 41 3.65 19.52 7.20
CA SER A 41 4.19 19.20 8.51
C SER A 41 5.25 18.12 8.33
N ARG A 42 6.45 18.39 8.86
CA ARG A 42 7.57 17.43 8.84
C ARG A 42 7.78 16.90 10.25
N LEU A 43 7.83 15.61 10.38
CA LEU A 43 8.02 14.92 11.65
C LEU A 43 9.30 14.06 11.59
N LEU A 44 10.01 14.00 12.72
CA LEU A 44 11.14 13.07 12.85
C LEU A 44 10.58 11.68 13.20
N MET A 45 10.66 10.75 12.27
CA MET A 45 10.05 9.43 12.36
C MET A 45 11.05 8.32 12.01
N SER A 46 10.93 7.17 12.67
CA SER A 46 11.56 5.94 12.21
C SER A 46 10.84 5.41 10.95
N GLY A 47 11.41 4.40 10.27
CA GLY A 47 10.71 3.77 9.17
C GLY A 47 9.41 3.10 9.62
N ASN A 48 9.39 2.45 10.79
CA ASN A 48 8.17 1.85 11.35
C ASN A 48 7.10 2.90 11.65
N ASP A 49 7.46 4.06 12.24
CA ASP A 49 6.54 5.19 12.46
C ASP A 49 6.01 5.74 11.13
N ALA A 50 6.88 5.87 10.13
CA ALA A 50 6.56 6.41 8.81
C ALA A 50 5.58 5.52 8.05
N VAL A 51 5.78 4.18 8.10
CA VAL A 51 4.82 3.21 7.55
C VAL A 51 3.48 3.30 8.26
N ALA A 52 3.46 3.30 9.59
CA ALA A 52 2.23 3.39 10.38
C ALA A 52 1.46 4.70 10.08
N ARG A 53 2.17 5.82 9.95
CA ARG A 53 1.58 7.10 9.56
C ARG A 53 0.95 7.04 8.17
N ALA A 54 1.64 6.48 7.19
CA ALA A 54 1.14 6.32 5.84
C ALA A 54 -0.06 5.36 5.76
N VAL A 55 -0.09 4.30 6.57
CA VAL A 55 -1.24 3.38 6.72
C VAL A 55 -2.48 4.17 7.16
N TRP A 56 -2.33 5.05 8.15
CA TRP A 56 -3.43 5.91 8.61
C TRP A 56 -3.85 6.90 7.53
N GLU A 57 -2.91 7.62 6.90
CA GLU A 57 -3.18 8.58 5.81
C GLU A 57 -3.87 7.92 4.61
N ALA A 58 -3.52 6.69 4.29
CA ALA A 58 -4.15 5.92 3.23
C ALA A 58 -5.63 5.56 3.49
N GLY A 59 -6.15 5.80 4.69
CA GLY A 59 -7.53 5.45 5.04
C GLY A 59 -7.74 3.97 5.29
N VAL A 60 -6.69 3.25 5.74
CA VAL A 60 -6.78 1.85 6.16
C VAL A 60 -7.78 1.72 7.31
N ARG A 61 -8.59 0.65 7.29
CA ARG A 61 -9.58 0.36 8.33
C ARG A 61 -9.24 -0.87 9.15
N VAL A 62 -8.45 -1.79 8.62
CA VAL A 62 -8.07 -3.03 9.31
C VAL A 62 -6.57 -3.25 9.15
N ALA A 63 -5.88 -3.45 10.25
CA ALA A 63 -4.48 -3.82 10.30
C ALA A 63 -4.26 -4.99 11.25
N ALA A 64 -3.56 -6.02 10.81
CA ALA A 64 -3.26 -7.19 11.61
C ALA A 64 -1.77 -7.56 11.52
N ALA A 65 -1.21 -8.12 12.57
CA ALA A 65 0.17 -8.57 12.59
C ALA A 65 0.38 -9.73 13.58
N TYR A 66 1.52 -10.38 13.44
CA TYR A 66 2.09 -11.23 14.48
C TYR A 66 3.43 -10.63 14.92
N PRO A 67 3.74 -10.58 16.25
CA PRO A 67 4.94 -9.91 16.74
C PRO A 67 6.22 -10.53 16.18
N GLY A 68 7.14 -9.70 15.73
CA GLY A 68 8.44 -10.14 15.21
C GLY A 68 9.33 -8.96 14.86
N THR A 69 10.42 -8.75 15.62
CA THR A 69 11.41 -7.70 15.31
C THR A 69 12.07 -7.97 13.96
N PRO A 70 12.16 -6.97 13.04
CA PRO A 70 12.01 -5.54 13.30
C PRO A 70 10.65 -4.91 12.92
N SER A 71 9.58 -5.68 12.68
CA SER A 71 8.26 -5.17 12.22
C SER A 71 7.26 -4.87 13.34
N THR A 72 7.53 -5.30 14.58
CA THR A 72 6.58 -5.22 15.70
C THR A 72 6.04 -3.81 15.89
N GLU A 73 6.91 -2.81 15.92
CA GLU A 73 6.58 -1.41 16.20
C GLU A 73 5.65 -0.81 15.13
N ILE A 74 5.54 -1.40 13.94
CA ILE A 74 4.61 -0.91 12.92
C ILE A 74 3.18 -1.01 13.44
N LEU A 75 2.76 -2.20 13.92
CA LEU A 75 1.38 -2.35 14.40
C LEU A 75 1.15 -1.61 15.72
N GLU A 76 2.16 -1.57 16.61
CA GLU A 76 2.08 -0.78 17.84
C GLU A 76 1.76 0.69 17.54
N ASN A 77 2.43 1.28 16.54
CA ASN A 77 2.19 2.65 16.10
C ASN A 77 0.83 2.79 15.39
N VAL A 78 0.44 1.83 14.53
CA VAL A 78 -0.89 1.83 13.88
C VAL A 78 -2.01 1.79 14.92
N ALA A 79 -1.83 1.04 16.00
CA ALA A 79 -2.82 0.91 17.08
C ALA A 79 -3.07 2.23 17.85
N THR A 80 -2.20 3.23 17.69
CA THR A 80 -2.44 4.57 18.27
C THR A 80 -3.50 5.37 17.51
N TYR A 81 -3.88 4.95 16.30
CA TYR A 81 -4.90 5.61 15.48
C TYR A 81 -6.28 4.95 15.69
N PRO A 82 -7.24 5.64 16.34
CA PRO A 82 -8.53 5.06 16.71
C PRO A 82 -9.42 4.71 15.50
N ASP A 83 -9.11 5.25 14.32
CA ASP A 83 -9.84 5.01 13.08
C ASP A 83 -9.56 3.64 12.44
N ILE A 84 -8.58 2.89 12.97
CA ILE A 84 -8.13 1.62 12.42
C ILE A 84 -8.39 0.51 13.43
N TYR A 85 -9.15 -0.51 13.02
CA TYR A 85 -9.20 -1.76 13.78
C TYR A 85 -7.84 -2.46 13.70
N THR A 86 -7.21 -2.73 14.84
CA THR A 86 -5.92 -3.39 14.93
C THR A 86 -5.99 -4.64 15.78
N GLU A 87 -5.33 -5.71 15.37
CA GLU A 87 -5.23 -6.93 16.16
C GLU A 87 -3.87 -7.62 16.04
N TRP A 88 -3.41 -8.17 17.15
CA TRP A 88 -2.37 -9.19 17.17
C TRP A 88 -3.02 -10.56 16.96
N SER A 89 -2.73 -11.19 15.83
CA SER A 89 -3.25 -12.51 15.52
C SER A 89 -2.38 -13.61 16.13
N VAL A 90 -2.88 -14.85 16.14
CA VAL A 90 -2.16 -16.00 16.74
C VAL A 90 -0.96 -16.49 15.91
N ASN A 91 -0.89 -16.13 14.63
CA ASN A 91 0.26 -16.31 13.74
C ASN A 91 0.11 -15.45 12.48
N GLU A 92 1.13 -15.44 11.64
CA GLU A 92 1.21 -14.57 10.45
C GLU A 92 0.22 -14.97 9.36
N LYS A 93 -0.11 -16.26 9.23
CA LYS A 93 -1.15 -16.71 8.27
C LYS A 93 -2.49 -16.11 8.65
N VAL A 94 -2.88 -16.19 9.91
CA VAL A 94 -4.14 -15.61 10.40
C VAL A 94 -4.15 -14.10 10.24
N SER A 95 -3.04 -13.40 10.57
CA SER A 95 -2.90 -11.96 10.35
C SER A 95 -3.17 -11.58 8.89
N LEU A 96 -2.57 -12.31 7.96
CA LEU A 96 -2.73 -12.03 6.54
C LEU A 96 -4.14 -12.34 6.06
N GLU A 97 -4.76 -13.41 6.56
CA GLU A 97 -6.14 -13.77 6.21
C GLU A 97 -7.17 -12.77 6.76
N VAL A 98 -6.95 -12.21 7.96
CA VAL A 98 -7.78 -11.12 8.51
C VAL A 98 -7.71 -9.88 7.61
N ALA A 99 -6.51 -9.43 7.26
CA ALA A 99 -6.31 -8.30 6.35
C ALA A 99 -6.91 -8.59 4.96
N PHE A 100 -6.77 -9.81 4.46
CA PHE A 100 -7.36 -10.23 3.20
C PHE A 100 -8.89 -10.20 3.22
N GLY A 101 -9.50 -10.69 4.30
CA GLY A 101 -10.97 -10.63 4.47
C GLY A 101 -11.51 -9.20 4.37
N ALA A 102 -10.81 -8.24 4.99
CA ALA A 102 -11.14 -6.83 4.87
C ALA A 102 -10.95 -6.30 3.43
N ALA A 103 -9.88 -6.70 2.75
CA ALA A 103 -9.64 -6.35 1.35
C ALA A 103 -10.68 -6.96 0.41
N MET A 104 -11.16 -8.20 0.66
CA MET A 104 -12.26 -8.82 -0.09
C MET A 104 -13.57 -8.01 0.06
N ALA A 105 -13.79 -7.39 1.21
CA ALA A 105 -14.92 -6.52 1.48
C ALA A 105 -14.75 -5.09 0.93
N GLY A 106 -13.70 -4.82 0.15
CA GLY A 106 -13.47 -3.51 -0.47
C GLY A 106 -12.78 -2.49 0.44
N SER A 107 -12.33 -2.89 1.63
CA SER A 107 -11.63 -2.00 2.55
C SER A 107 -10.12 -2.02 2.29
N ARG A 108 -9.43 -0.88 2.43
CA ARG A 108 -7.98 -0.88 2.56
C ARG A 108 -7.57 -1.57 3.85
N SER A 109 -6.61 -2.48 3.74
CA SER A 109 -6.12 -3.29 4.85
C SER A 109 -4.61 -3.46 4.80
N PHE A 110 -4.03 -3.74 5.96
CA PHE A 110 -2.59 -3.81 6.14
C PHE A 110 -2.21 -5.03 6.97
N CYS A 111 -1.11 -5.68 6.60
CA CYS A 111 -0.52 -6.76 7.40
C CYS A 111 0.97 -6.52 7.55
N ALA A 112 1.51 -6.74 8.75
CA ALA A 112 2.95 -6.64 9.01
C ALA A 112 3.50 -7.93 9.60
N MET A 113 4.70 -8.30 9.15
CA MET A 113 5.39 -9.47 9.65
C MET A 113 6.90 -9.40 9.39
N LYS A 114 7.63 -10.21 10.09
CA LYS A 114 9.03 -10.49 9.85
C LYS A 114 9.20 -11.42 8.63
N HIS A 115 10.42 -11.48 8.04
CA HIS A 115 10.69 -12.36 6.89
C HIS A 115 10.33 -13.84 7.14
N VAL A 116 10.64 -14.39 8.31
CA VAL A 116 10.27 -15.78 8.65
C VAL A 116 8.77 -15.98 8.78
N GLY A 117 8.02 -14.94 9.12
CA GLY A 117 6.57 -14.96 9.18
C GLY A 117 5.94 -15.11 7.79
N MET A 118 6.59 -14.59 6.75
CA MET A 118 6.12 -14.79 5.38
C MET A 118 6.13 -16.25 4.95
N ASN A 119 7.03 -17.07 5.50
CA ASN A 119 7.01 -18.52 5.26
C ASN A 119 5.71 -19.15 5.80
N VAL A 120 5.23 -18.68 6.96
CA VAL A 120 3.96 -19.14 7.58
C VAL A 120 2.76 -18.65 6.78
N ALA A 121 2.80 -17.40 6.31
CA ALA A 121 1.72 -16.75 5.56
C ALA A 121 1.70 -17.08 4.06
N SER A 122 2.67 -17.82 3.56
CA SER A 122 2.89 -18.05 2.12
C SER A 122 1.69 -18.69 1.41
N ASP A 123 1.00 -19.63 2.04
CA ASP A 123 -0.19 -20.28 1.48
C ASP A 123 -1.31 -19.26 1.20
N ALA A 124 -1.55 -18.37 2.16
CA ALA A 124 -2.52 -17.29 1.99
C ALA A 124 -2.10 -16.34 0.86
N LEU A 125 -0.82 -15.92 0.80
CA LEU A 125 -0.31 -15.06 -0.27
C LEU A 125 -0.52 -15.70 -1.65
N MET A 126 -0.16 -16.95 -1.84
CA MET A 126 -0.28 -17.64 -3.13
C MET A 126 -1.74 -17.76 -3.58
N THR A 127 -2.67 -17.92 -2.65
CA THR A 127 -4.11 -17.91 -2.96
C THR A 127 -4.58 -16.51 -3.37
N MET A 128 -4.15 -15.46 -2.66
CA MET A 128 -4.52 -14.07 -2.94
C MET A 128 -4.05 -13.60 -4.32
N THR A 129 -2.95 -14.12 -4.83
CA THR A 129 -2.48 -13.75 -6.18
C THR A 129 -3.43 -14.20 -7.28
N LEU A 130 -4.16 -15.28 -7.06
CA LEU A 130 -5.17 -15.81 -7.98
C LEU A 130 -6.51 -15.08 -7.81
N THR A 131 -7.02 -14.96 -6.58
CA THR A 131 -8.30 -14.30 -6.30
C THR A 131 -8.23 -12.79 -6.57
N GLY A 132 -7.06 -12.19 -6.35
CA GLY A 132 -6.91 -10.74 -6.27
C GLY A 132 -7.56 -10.16 -5.02
N VAL A 133 -7.59 -8.83 -4.95
CA VAL A 133 -8.21 -8.06 -3.86
C VAL A 133 -9.24 -7.09 -4.43
N ALA A 134 -10.23 -6.67 -3.64
CA ALA A 134 -11.19 -5.63 -4.02
C ALA A 134 -10.76 -4.26 -3.46
N GLY A 135 -10.45 -4.19 -2.17
CA GLY A 135 -9.76 -3.06 -1.56
C GLY A 135 -8.25 -3.24 -1.55
N GLY A 136 -7.49 -2.18 -1.37
CA GLY A 136 -6.04 -2.23 -1.33
C GLY A 136 -5.50 -3.05 -0.14
N LEU A 137 -4.57 -3.97 -0.40
CA LEU A 137 -3.87 -4.76 0.60
C LEU A 137 -2.36 -4.57 0.47
N VAL A 138 -1.73 -4.08 1.54
CA VAL A 138 -0.28 -3.95 1.65
C VAL A 138 0.24 -4.90 2.73
N ILE A 139 1.30 -5.64 2.39
CA ILE A 139 1.98 -6.59 3.26
C ILE A 139 3.38 -6.07 3.53
N ALA A 140 3.64 -5.53 4.72
CA ALA A 140 4.98 -5.14 5.13
C ALA A 140 5.76 -6.36 5.61
N ILE A 141 6.88 -6.65 4.95
CA ILE A 141 7.80 -7.71 5.34
C ILE A 141 9.12 -7.08 5.75
N ALA A 142 9.53 -7.28 7.01
CA ALA A 142 10.76 -6.73 7.53
C ALA A 142 11.86 -7.80 7.62
N ASP A 143 12.87 -7.66 6.77
CA ASP A 143 14.04 -8.53 6.74
C ASP A 143 15.03 -8.13 7.84
N ASP A 144 15.41 -9.09 8.66
CA ASP A 144 16.46 -8.91 9.68
C ASP A 144 17.82 -9.28 9.11
N VAL A 145 18.34 -8.35 8.30
CA VAL A 145 19.64 -8.50 7.65
C VAL A 145 20.75 -8.52 8.69
N GLY A 146 21.59 -9.55 8.65
CA GLY A 146 22.65 -9.75 9.63
C GLY A 146 22.21 -10.50 10.89
N LEU A 147 20.99 -11.06 10.92
CA LEU A 147 20.51 -11.98 11.98
C LEU A 147 20.51 -11.39 13.40
N SER A 148 20.19 -10.09 13.55
CA SER A 148 20.22 -9.42 14.87
C SER A 148 19.27 -10.05 15.88
N SER A 149 18.11 -10.56 15.43
CA SER A 149 17.09 -11.18 16.29
C SER A 149 16.37 -12.36 15.62
N SER A 150 17.01 -13.01 14.63
CA SER A 150 16.40 -14.07 13.83
C SER A 150 17.21 -15.34 13.82
N GLN A 151 16.55 -16.48 13.64
CA GLN A 151 17.15 -17.80 13.53
C GLN A 151 17.71 -18.12 12.13
N ASN A 152 17.40 -17.32 11.13
CA ASN A 152 17.93 -17.42 9.77
C ASN A 152 17.82 -16.07 9.07
N GLU A 153 18.49 -15.93 7.94
CA GLU A 153 18.44 -14.77 7.05
C GLU A 153 17.76 -15.15 5.74
N GLN A 154 16.84 -14.30 5.27
CA GLN A 154 16.14 -14.50 4.02
C GLN A 154 16.06 -13.19 3.25
N ASP A 155 16.05 -13.27 1.93
CA ASP A 155 15.81 -12.12 1.05
C ASP A 155 14.35 -12.14 0.57
N SER A 156 13.52 -11.34 1.21
CA SER A 156 12.08 -11.27 0.90
C SER A 156 11.76 -10.68 -0.48
N ARG A 157 12.75 -10.16 -1.22
CA ARG A 157 12.55 -9.70 -2.62
C ARG A 157 12.09 -10.82 -3.53
N PHE A 158 12.51 -12.06 -3.25
CA PHE A 158 12.09 -13.23 -4.03
C PHE A 158 10.58 -13.53 -3.92
N TRP A 159 9.91 -13.11 -2.84
CA TRP A 159 8.46 -13.28 -2.70
C TRP A 159 7.67 -12.54 -3.77
N GLY A 160 8.08 -11.33 -4.13
CA GLY A 160 7.43 -10.56 -5.20
C GLY A 160 7.42 -11.34 -6.52
N ARG A 161 8.57 -11.91 -6.87
CA ARG A 161 8.71 -12.72 -8.10
C ARG A 161 7.99 -14.06 -8.01
N PHE A 162 8.11 -14.75 -6.88
CA PHE A 162 7.52 -16.08 -6.68
C PHE A 162 5.98 -16.03 -6.64
N ALA A 163 5.42 -15.00 -6.01
CA ALA A 163 3.97 -14.82 -5.90
C ALA A 163 3.35 -13.95 -7.03
N HIS A 164 4.15 -13.46 -7.99
CA HIS A 164 3.68 -12.59 -9.08
C HIS A 164 2.97 -11.31 -8.58
N VAL A 165 3.53 -10.70 -7.54
CA VAL A 165 3.01 -9.46 -6.92
C VAL A 165 4.05 -8.35 -6.96
N PRO A 166 3.64 -7.07 -7.02
CA PRO A 166 4.57 -5.95 -6.91
C PRO A 166 5.26 -5.94 -5.55
N LEU A 167 6.51 -5.51 -5.56
CA LEU A 167 7.30 -5.31 -4.36
C LEU A 167 7.97 -3.94 -4.42
N LEU A 168 7.82 -3.16 -3.36
CA LEU A 168 8.45 -1.86 -3.16
C LEU A 168 9.46 -1.96 -2.02
N GLU A 169 10.63 -1.35 -2.20
CA GLU A 169 11.73 -1.37 -1.22
C GLU A 169 12.22 0.06 -0.99
N PRO A 170 11.84 0.70 0.14
CA PRO A 170 12.28 2.05 0.46
C PRO A 170 13.73 2.07 0.97
N ALA A 171 14.43 3.18 0.71
CA ALA A 171 15.81 3.42 1.13
C ALA A 171 15.93 4.26 2.42
N ASP A 172 14.86 4.95 2.81
CA ASP A 172 14.80 5.79 4.02
C ASP A 172 13.37 5.91 4.57
N SER A 173 13.19 6.65 5.68
CA SER A 173 11.89 6.83 6.33
C SER A 173 10.91 7.63 5.45
N GLN A 174 11.37 8.60 4.65
CA GLN A 174 10.49 9.35 3.74
C GLN A 174 9.99 8.45 2.61
N GLU A 175 10.85 7.62 2.04
CA GLU A 175 10.43 6.64 1.04
C GLU A 175 9.54 5.55 1.65
N ALA A 176 9.79 5.12 2.90
CA ALA A 176 8.91 4.18 3.60
C ALA A 176 7.48 4.71 3.70
N HIS A 177 7.30 5.98 4.04
CA HIS A 177 6.00 6.65 4.03
C HIS A 177 5.41 6.72 2.61
N HIS A 178 6.18 7.25 1.65
CA HIS A 178 5.71 7.47 0.29
C HIS A 178 5.34 6.16 -0.42
N PHE A 179 6.19 5.13 -0.31
CA PHE A 179 5.95 3.83 -0.93
C PHE A 179 4.78 3.08 -0.29
N THR A 180 4.53 3.29 1.00
CA THR A 180 3.32 2.74 1.65
C THR A 180 2.05 3.32 1.02
N LEU A 181 1.99 4.65 0.80
CA LEU A 181 0.86 5.28 0.12
C LEU A 181 0.71 4.78 -1.32
N ALA A 182 1.82 4.74 -2.07
CA ALA A 182 1.84 4.25 -3.44
C ALA A 182 1.44 2.77 -3.55
N ALA A 183 1.82 1.93 -2.56
CA ALA A 183 1.48 0.52 -2.52
C ALA A 183 -0.04 0.30 -2.46
N PHE A 184 -0.79 1.11 -1.72
CA PHE A 184 -2.26 1.02 -1.70
C PHE A 184 -2.88 1.38 -3.04
N GLU A 185 -2.41 2.45 -3.68
CA GLU A 185 -2.90 2.85 -5.01
C GLU A 185 -2.59 1.76 -6.05
N LEU A 186 -1.37 1.21 -6.03
CA LEU A 186 -0.94 0.14 -6.92
C LEU A 186 -1.77 -1.15 -6.68
N SER A 187 -2.02 -1.49 -5.41
CA SER A 187 -2.84 -2.64 -5.04
C SER A 187 -4.26 -2.55 -5.59
N GLU A 188 -4.89 -1.38 -5.51
CA GLU A 188 -6.24 -1.14 -6.05
C GLU A 188 -6.25 -1.12 -7.58
N GLN A 189 -5.26 -0.47 -8.20
CA GLN A 189 -5.14 -0.38 -9.67
C GLN A 189 -5.03 -1.76 -10.32
N PHE A 190 -4.24 -2.65 -9.74
CA PHE A 190 -3.99 -3.99 -10.28
C PHE A 190 -4.79 -5.09 -9.59
N GLN A 191 -5.56 -4.75 -8.56
CA GLN A 191 -6.34 -5.70 -7.76
C GLN A 191 -5.50 -6.88 -7.23
N VAL A 192 -4.34 -6.58 -6.64
CA VAL A 192 -3.37 -7.56 -6.14
C VAL A 192 -2.75 -7.06 -4.85
N PRO A 193 -2.39 -7.93 -3.88
CA PRO A 193 -1.60 -7.48 -2.74
C PRO A 193 -0.25 -6.92 -3.19
N VAL A 194 0.26 -5.93 -2.48
CA VAL A 194 1.59 -5.35 -2.71
C VAL A 194 2.48 -5.61 -1.51
N ILE A 195 3.69 -6.08 -1.74
CA ILE A 195 4.70 -6.27 -0.70
C ILE A 195 5.48 -4.96 -0.52
N LEU A 196 5.59 -4.50 0.72
CA LEU A 196 6.50 -3.45 1.14
C LEU A 196 7.65 -4.12 1.90
N ARG A 197 8.81 -4.23 1.26
CA ARG A 197 9.98 -4.81 1.89
C ARG A 197 10.74 -3.77 2.69
N LEU A 198 10.95 -4.04 3.96
CA LEU A 198 11.75 -3.22 4.87
C LEU A 198 12.98 -4.01 5.30
N THR A 199 13.98 -3.32 5.81
CA THR A 199 15.12 -3.94 6.49
C THR A 199 15.22 -3.40 7.91
N THR A 200 15.92 -4.10 8.82
CA THR A 200 16.15 -3.64 10.19
C THR A 200 16.64 -2.19 10.24
N ARG A 201 17.54 -1.84 9.32
CA ARG A 201 18.07 -0.47 9.22
C ARG A 201 16.95 0.53 8.94
N ILE A 202 16.10 0.26 7.94
CA ILE A 202 15.02 1.18 7.56
C ILE A 202 13.97 1.25 8.65
N CYS A 203 13.62 0.13 9.29
CA CYS A 203 12.64 0.10 10.38
C CYS A 203 13.00 1.06 11.52
N HIS A 204 14.29 1.18 11.86
CA HIS A 204 14.72 1.90 13.05
C HIS A 204 15.44 3.24 12.78
N VAL A 205 15.98 3.48 11.57
CA VAL A 205 16.61 4.76 11.26
C VAL A 205 15.57 5.89 11.29
N LYS A 206 15.93 7.01 11.91
CA LYS A 206 15.06 8.20 11.97
C LYS A 206 15.42 9.19 10.89
N GLY A 207 14.38 9.73 10.22
CA GLY A 207 14.48 10.76 9.20
C GLY A 207 13.34 11.76 9.30
N LEU A 208 13.48 12.90 8.64
CA LEU A 208 12.39 13.87 8.51
C LEU A 208 11.41 13.38 7.44
N VAL A 209 10.16 13.18 7.82
CA VAL A 209 9.09 12.69 6.96
C VAL A 209 8.04 13.79 6.78
N THR A 210 7.73 14.10 5.54
CA THR A 210 6.60 14.97 5.18
C THR A 210 5.32 14.16 5.27
N VAL A 211 4.39 14.58 6.13
CA VAL A 211 3.15 13.87 6.41
C VAL A 211 1.93 14.62 5.87
N GLY A 212 0.87 13.88 5.58
CA GLY A 212 -0.39 14.38 5.05
C GLY A 212 -1.58 14.13 5.97
N GLU A 213 -2.76 14.38 5.41
CA GLU A 213 -4.04 14.15 6.08
C GLU A 213 -4.60 12.77 5.72
N ARG A 214 -5.42 12.20 6.62
CA ARG A 214 -6.16 10.95 6.35
C ARG A 214 -7.12 11.11 5.19
N ARG A 215 -7.10 10.15 4.28
CA ARG A 215 -8.01 10.09 3.14
C ARG A 215 -9.13 9.11 3.44
N GLU A 216 -10.33 9.63 3.70
CA GLU A 216 -11.50 8.78 3.84
C GLU A 216 -11.86 8.13 2.49
N ARG A 217 -12.14 6.82 2.53
CA ARG A 217 -12.61 6.07 1.37
C ARG A 217 -13.91 5.34 1.70
N ALA A 218 -14.83 5.36 0.74
CA ALA A 218 -16.02 4.52 0.80
C ALA A 218 -15.61 3.04 0.71
N VAL A 219 -16.37 2.20 1.37
CA VAL A 219 -16.20 0.74 1.32
C VAL A 219 -17.43 0.16 0.64
N ASP A 220 -17.24 -0.49 -0.51
CA ASP A 220 -18.34 -1.02 -1.32
C ASP A 220 -19.01 -2.27 -0.72
N GLY A 221 -18.34 -2.90 0.25
CA GLY A 221 -18.81 -4.14 0.87
C GLY A 221 -18.39 -5.38 0.07
N PHE A 222 -18.70 -6.55 0.63
CA PHE A 222 -18.36 -7.82 -0.02
C PHE A 222 -19.31 -8.15 -1.17
N THR A 223 -18.75 -8.30 -2.36
CA THR A 223 -19.50 -8.79 -3.53
C THR A 223 -19.31 -10.30 -3.69
N LYS A 224 -20.41 -11.05 -3.60
CA LYS A 224 -20.39 -12.50 -3.78
C LYS A 224 -20.07 -12.87 -5.23
N ASP A 225 -18.92 -13.48 -5.42
CA ASP A 225 -18.48 -14.05 -6.71
C ASP A 225 -17.74 -15.37 -6.47
N VAL A 226 -18.46 -16.49 -6.62
CA VAL A 226 -17.90 -17.83 -6.40
C VAL A 226 -16.76 -18.11 -7.40
N SER A 227 -16.85 -17.58 -8.62
CA SER A 227 -15.83 -17.80 -9.66
C SER A 227 -14.52 -17.05 -9.37
N ARG A 228 -14.58 -16.03 -8.51
CA ARG A 228 -13.44 -15.24 -8.07
C ARG A 228 -12.86 -15.73 -6.75
N TRP A 229 -13.73 -15.96 -5.75
CA TRP A 229 -13.29 -16.14 -4.38
C TRP A 229 -13.08 -17.61 -3.95
N VAL A 230 -13.69 -18.57 -4.67
CA VAL A 230 -13.56 -19.98 -4.31
C VAL A 230 -12.52 -20.67 -5.19
N MET A 231 -11.37 -20.98 -4.60
CA MET A 231 -10.24 -21.60 -5.31
C MET A 231 -10.38 -23.13 -5.37
N LEU A 232 -11.06 -23.60 -6.40
CA LEU A 232 -11.09 -25.01 -6.82
C LEU A 232 -10.20 -25.19 -8.07
N PRO A 233 -9.72 -26.40 -8.40
CA PRO A 233 -8.87 -26.64 -9.59
C PRO A 233 -9.43 -26.02 -10.88
N ALA A 234 -10.74 -26.15 -11.12
CA ALA A 234 -11.39 -25.56 -12.29
C ALA A 234 -11.41 -24.03 -12.26
N THR A 235 -11.46 -23.40 -11.09
CA THR A 235 -11.39 -21.95 -10.94
C THR A 235 -9.95 -21.48 -11.14
N VAL A 236 -8.98 -22.16 -10.52
CA VAL A 236 -7.54 -21.85 -10.67
C VAL A 236 -7.12 -21.88 -12.13
N SER A 237 -7.51 -22.91 -12.89
CA SER A 237 -7.18 -23.03 -14.32
C SER A 237 -7.65 -21.84 -15.14
N ARG A 238 -8.77 -21.20 -14.78
CA ARG A 238 -9.30 -20.01 -15.46
C ARG A 238 -8.61 -18.72 -14.98
N ARG A 239 -8.17 -18.67 -13.72
CA ARG A 239 -7.59 -17.45 -13.14
C ARG A 239 -6.09 -17.34 -13.36
N LEU A 240 -5.40 -18.45 -13.54
CA LEU A 240 -3.95 -18.46 -13.77
C LEU A 240 -3.51 -17.65 -15.01
N PRO A 241 -4.16 -17.75 -16.18
CA PRO A 241 -3.85 -16.85 -17.31
C PRO A 241 -4.04 -15.36 -16.98
N LEU A 242 -5.09 -15.01 -16.21
CA LEU A 242 -5.35 -13.63 -15.82
C LEU A 242 -4.25 -13.08 -14.90
N MET A 243 -3.69 -13.93 -14.03
CA MET A 243 -2.55 -13.56 -13.19
C MET A 243 -1.31 -13.23 -14.05
N PHE A 244 -1.00 -14.03 -15.06
CA PHE A 244 0.12 -13.78 -15.97
C PHE A 244 -0.08 -12.51 -16.83
N GLU A 245 -1.29 -12.25 -17.29
CA GLU A 245 -1.59 -11.00 -18.01
C GLU A 245 -1.46 -9.77 -17.08
N ARG A 246 -1.87 -9.88 -15.83
CA ARG A 246 -1.62 -8.84 -14.83
C ARG A 246 -0.13 -8.62 -14.59
N GLU A 247 0.66 -9.69 -14.48
CA GLU A 247 2.12 -9.58 -14.33
C GLU A 247 2.77 -8.83 -15.49
N LYS A 248 2.38 -9.08 -16.73
CA LYS A 248 2.88 -8.32 -17.90
C LYS A 248 2.58 -6.84 -17.79
N ARG A 249 1.37 -6.48 -17.36
CA ARG A 249 0.99 -5.07 -17.14
C ARG A 249 1.79 -4.44 -16.00
N LEU A 250 2.01 -5.16 -14.91
CA LEU A 250 2.84 -4.70 -13.78
C LEU A 250 4.29 -4.44 -14.21
N ARG A 251 4.86 -5.31 -15.06
CA ARG A 251 6.21 -5.11 -15.61
C ARG A 251 6.28 -3.87 -16.48
N ALA A 252 5.31 -3.66 -17.36
CA ALA A 252 5.27 -2.47 -18.22
C ALA A 252 5.15 -1.18 -17.38
N GLU A 253 4.33 -1.17 -16.33
CA GLU A 253 4.22 -0.03 -15.41
C GLU A 253 5.54 0.24 -14.67
N ALA A 254 6.23 -0.81 -14.23
CA ALA A 254 7.53 -0.68 -13.55
C ALA A 254 8.61 -0.12 -14.49
N GLU A 255 8.65 -0.57 -15.74
CA GLU A 255 9.57 -0.07 -16.76
C GLU A 255 9.30 1.41 -17.06
N GLU A 256 8.03 1.78 -17.26
CA GLU A 256 7.64 3.18 -17.50
C GLU A 256 7.98 4.08 -16.30
N ALA A 257 7.74 3.60 -15.06
CA ALA A 257 8.10 4.33 -13.85
C ALA A 257 9.62 4.52 -13.72
N TYR A 258 10.41 3.50 -14.10
CA TYR A 258 11.86 3.58 -14.12
C TYR A 258 12.36 4.61 -15.14
N GLU A 259 11.85 4.58 -16.38
CA GLU A 259 12.24 5.51 -17.44
C GLU A 259 11.91 6.97 -17.10
N LYS A 260 10.81 7.20 -16.37
CA LYS A 260 10.39 8.54 -15.94
C LYS A 260 11.11 9.03 -14.68
N SER A 261 11.91 8.20 -14.04
CA SER A 261 12.62 8.57 -12.80
C SER A 261 14.00 9.15 -13.09
N PRO A 262 14.22 10.47 -12.88
CA PRO A 262 15.52 11.10 -13.13
C PRO A 262 16.63 10.65 -12.18
N LYS A 263 16.29 9.94 -11.11
CA LYS A 263 17.24 9.44 -10.10
C LYS A 263 17.84 8.06 -10.44
N LEU A 264 17.28 7.38 -11.44
CA LEU A 264 17.63 6.00 -11.78
C LEU A 264 18.26 5.90 -13.18
N ALA A 265 18.41 7.00 -13.89
CA ALA A 265 19.18 7.04 -15.12
C ALA A 265 20.67 6.81 -14.82
N PRO A 266 21.39 5.95 -15.57
CA PRO A 266 22.80 5.66 -15.37
C PRO A 266 23.69 6.89 -15.58
#